data_b7243794b27c5794ce75769f8185dc29
#
_entry.id   b7243794b27c5794ce75769f8185dc29
#
_cell.length_a   1.000
_cell.length_b   1.000
_cell.length_c   1.000
_cell.angle_alpha   90.00
_cell.angle_beta   90.00
_cell.angle_gamma   90.00
#
_symmetry.space_group_name_H-M   'P 1'
#
loop_
_entity.id
_entity.type
_entity.pdbx_description
1 polymer ?
#
loop_
_entity_poly.entity_id
_entity_poly.type
_entity_poly.pdbx_seq_one_letter_code
_entity_poly.pdbx_strand_id
1 'polypeptide(L)'
;MSLADSVVHAVENVAGVFGVAAHDWATGERLSVSGDRSFITASVIKLPILLAALDQVQRGALRLDDRIELEAGDRVGRLRLLYEFDPPAVSLHDYLTAMIVVSDKFATNLALRLVGVAGR
;
A
#
# COMPACT_ATOMS: atom_id res chain seq x y z
N MET A 1 0.94 -32.35 13.47
CA MET A 1 1.29 -30.91 13.65
C MET A 1 0.51 -30.11 12.62
N SER A 2 -0.32 -29.20 13.05
CA SER A 2 -1.07 -28.34 12.13
C SER A 2 -0.14 -27.32 11.44
N LEU A 3 -0.62 -26.68 10.37
CA LEU A 3 0.14 -25.58 9.75
C LEU A 3 0.39 -24.44 10.75
N ALA A 4 -0.59 -24.16 11.62
CA ALA A 4 -0.43 -23.17 12.68
C ALA A 4 0.71 -23.52 13.65
N ASP A 5 0.77 -24.79 14.09
CA ASP A 5 1.84 -25.26 14.97
C ASP A 5 3.22 -25.15 14.29
N SER A 6 3.27 -25.48 12.99
CA SER A 6 4.50 -25.37 12.21
C SER A 6 4.99 -23.92 12.10
N VAL A 7 4.07 -22.97 11.88
CA VAL A 7 4.40 -21.53 11.82
C VAL A 7 4.85 -21.03 13.19
N VAL A 8 4.16 -21.37 14.26
CA VAL A 8 4.54 -21.01 15.63
C VAL A 8 5.93 -21.52 15.93
N HIS A 9 6.20 -22.81 15.66
CA HIS A 9 7.52 -23.41 15.89
C HIS A 9 8.64 -22.74 15.07
N ALA A 10 8.35 -22.34 13.83
CA ALA A 10 9.34 -21.68 12.97
C ALA A 10 9.80 -20.31 13.52
N VAL A 11 8.91 -19.59 14.23
CA VAL A 11 9.22 -18.24 14.77
C VAL A 11 9.58 -18.25 16.25
N GLU A 12 9.41 -19.38 16.95
CA GLU A 12 9.58 -19.52 18.40
C GLU A 12 10.95 -19.09 18.90
N ASN A 13 12.01 -19.33 18.11
CA ASN A 13 13.39 -19.02 18.43
C ASN A 13 13.90 -17.73 17.76
N VAL A 14 13.04 -16.97 17.11
CA VAL A 14 13.41 -15.72 16.45
C VAL A 14 13.00 -14.55 17.33
N ALA A 15 13.96 -13.67 17.63
CA ALA A 15 13.68 -12.48 18.42
C ALA A 15 12.73 -11.55 17.67
N GLY A 16 11.59 -11.24 18.28
CA GLY A 16 10.60 -10.33 17.68
C GLY A 16 9.17 -10.72 18.00
N VAL A 17 8.25 -10.00 17.40
CA VAL A 17 6.82 -10.25 17.48
C VAL A 17 6.31 -10.53 16.07
N PHE A 18 5.63 -11.65 15.91
CA PHE A 18 5.13 -12.12 14.61
C PHE A 18 3.62 -12.15 14.58
N GLY A 19 3.07 -11.72 13.46
CA GLY A 19 1.68 -11.95 13.09
C GLY A 19 1.63 -12.64 11.74
N VAL A 20 0.83 -13.69 11.63
CA VAL A 20 0.62 -14.41 10.37
C VAL A 20 -0.87 -14.64 10.17
N ALA A 21 -1.37 -14.32 8.99
CA ALA A 21 -2.71 -14.67 8.58
C ALA A 21 -2.67 -15.26 7.17
N ALA A 22 -3.33 -16.38 6.97
CA ALA A 22 -3.46 -17.02 5.67
C ALA A 22 -4.87 -17.58 5.48
N HIS A 23 -5.33 -17.61 4.25
CA HIS A 23 -6.59 -18.20 3.86
C HIS A 23 -6.42 -18.98 2.57
N ASP A 24 -6.65 -20.27 2.61
CA ASP A 24 -6.71 -21.10 1.42
C ASP A 24 -8.14 -21.04 0.84
N TRP A 25 -8.25 -20.44 -0.33
CA TRP A 25 -9.54 -20.26 -1.00
C TRP A 25 -10.10 -21.56 -1.56
N ALA A 26 -9.27 -22.57 -1.81
CA ALA A 26 -9.71 -23.86 -2.34
C ALA A 26 -10.32 -24.74 -1.26
N THR A 27 -9.70 -24.76 -0.07
CA THR A 27 -10.15 -25.61 1.05
C THR A 27 -11.00 -24.84 2.08
N GLY A 28 -10.92 -23.49 2.06
CA GLY A 28 -11.53 -22.63 3.08
C GLY A 28 -10.74 -22.59 4.39
N GLU A 29 -9.58 -23.27 4.47
CA GLU A 29 -8.76 -23.30 5.67
C GLU A 29 -8.19 -21.92 5.99
N ARG A 30 -8.19 -21.59 7.27
CA ARG A 30 -7.65 -20.30 7.76
C ARG A 30 -6.62 -20.55 8.85
N LEU A 31 -5.53 -19.78 8.75
CA LEU A 31 -4.49 -19.69 9.76
C LEU A 31 -4.47 -18.29 10.33
N SER A 32 -4.39 -18.17 11.65
CA SER A 32 -4.19 -16.89 12.32
C SER A 32 -3.26 -17.07 13.52
N VAL A 33 -2.13 -16.37 13.49
CA VAL A 33 -1.19 -16.27 14.61
C VAL A 33 -1.08 -14.79 14.97
N SER A 34 -1.41 -14.43 16.20
CA SER A 34 -1.48 -13.03 16.67
C SER A 34 -2.36 -12.12 15.76
N GLY A 35 -3.45 -12.64 15.22
CA GLY A 35 -4.29 -11.95 14.24
C GLY A 35 -5.06 -10.74 14.77
N ASP A 36 -5.24 -10.65 16.09
CA ASP A 36 -5.86 -9.54 16.82
C ASP A 36 -4.87 -8.44 17.20
N ARG A 37 -3.58 -8.65 16.93
CA ARG A 37 -2.52 -7.72 17.27
C ARG A 37 -2.29 -6.69 16.16
N SER A 38 -2.12 -5.43 16.56
CA SER A 38 -1.78 -4.35 15.62
C SER A 38 -0.29 -4.36 15.26
N PHE A 39 -0.02 -4.22 13.97
CA PHE A 39 1.32 -4.13 13.40
C PHE A 39 1.46 -2.87 12.54
N ILE A 40 2.68 -2.32 12.48
CA ILE A 40 2.99 -1.24 11.55
C ILE A 40 3.00 -1.82 10.13
N THR A 41 2.15 -1.27 9.25
CA THR A 41 1.98 -1.78 7.89
C THR A 41 3.16 -1.50 6.97
N ALA A 42 3.98 -0.49 7.29
CA ALA A 42 5.00 0.04 6.38
C ALA A 42 4.41 0.26 4.96
N SER A 43 5.12 -0.13 3.91
CA SER A 43 4.66 0.06 2.52
C SER A 43 3.47 -0.81 2.11
N VAL A 44 3.07 -1.79 2.91
CA VAL A 44 1.86 -2.59 2.64
C VAL A 44 0.59 -1.72 2.63
N ILE A 45 0.59 -0.58 3.34
CA ILE A 45 -0.52 0.40 3.30
C ILE A 45 -0.82 0.91 1.88
N LYS A 46 0.13 0.84 0.95
CA LYS A 46 -0.06 1.29 -0.42
C LYS A 46 -1.05 0.42 -1.21
N LEU A 47 -1.24 -0.84 -0.81
CA LEU A 47 -2.25 -1.71 -1.44
C LEU A 47 -3.68 -1.21 -1.22
N PRO A 48 -4.16 -0.95 0.01
CA PRO A 48 -5.49 -0.37 0.19
C PRO A 48 -5.61 1.05 -0.41
N ILE A 49 -4.54 1.84 -0.46
CA ILE A 49 -4.55 3.14 -1.17
C ILE A 49 -4.79 2.93 -2.66
N LEU A 50 -4.09 1.98 -3.28
CA LEU A 50 -4.30 1.61 -4.69
C LEU A 50 -5.73 1.16 -4.94
N LEU A 51 -6.26 0.28 -4.10
CA LEU A 51 -7.64 -0.22 -4.22
C LEU A 51 -8.66 0.92 -4.11
N ALA A 52 -8.47 1.86 -3.19
CA ALA A 52 -9.34 3.02 -3.04
C ALA A 52 -9.29 3.94 -4.27
N ALA A 53 -8.10 4.14 -4.86
CA ALA A 53 -7.97 4.92 -6.09
C ALA A 53 -8.66 4.23 -7.27
N LEU A 54 -8.49 2.91 -7.43
CA LEU A 54 -9.12 2.13 -8.49
C LEU A 54 -10.65 2.06 -8.32
N ASP A 55 -11.17 1.99 -7.10
CA ASP A 55 -12.61 2.09 -6.82
C ASP A 55 -13.17 3.45 -7.31
N GLN A 56 -12.46 4.55 -7.05
CA GLN A 56 -12.86 5.86 -7.55
C GLN A 56 -12.79 5.95 -9.09
N VAL A 57 -11.82 5.30 -9.71
CA VAL A 57 -11.75 5.18 -11.18
C VAL A 57 -12.95 4.40 -11.70
N GLN A 58 -13.31 3.29 -11.08
CA GLN A 58 -14.45 2.48 -11.46
C GLN A 58 -15.78 3.25 -11.34
N ARG A 59 -15.91 4.12 -10.34
CA ARG A 59 -17.07 5.00 -10.14
C ARG A 59 -17.07 6.23 -11.05
N GLY A 60 -16.03 6.45 -11.84
CA GLY A 60 -15.90 7.60 -12.73
C GLY A 60 -15.54 8.91 -12.03
N ALA A 61 -15.14 8.87 -10.75
CA ALA A 61 -14.68 10.04 -10.00
C ALA A 61 -13.24 10.44 -10.35
N LEU A 62 -12.42 9.47 -10.75
CA LEU A 62 -11.06 9.65 -11.25
C LEU A 62 -10.90 8.92 -12.59
N ARG A 63 -9.89 9.32 -13.36
CA ARG A 63 -9.50 8.62 -14.59
C ARG A 63 -7.99 8.32 -14.53
N LEU A 64 -7.59 7.15 -15.02
CA LEU A 64 -6.17 6.76 -15.03
C LEU A 64 -5.31 7.65 -15.94
N ASP A 65 -5.92 8.26 -16.95
CA ASP A 65 -5.27 9.17 -17.90
C ASP A 65 -5.28 10.65 -17.44
N ASP A 66 -5.91 10.96 -16.29
CA ASP A 66 -5.85 12.31 -15.71
C ASP A 66 -4.40 12.69 -15.44
N ARG A 67 -3.99 13.85 -15.96
CA ARG A 67 -2.67 14.41 -15.70
C ARG A 67 -2.75 15.34 -14.49
N ILE A 68 -2.01 15.00 -13.46
CA ILE A 68 -2.12 15.63 -12.15
C ILE A 68 -0.76 16.21 -11.77
N GLU A 69 -0.76 17.45 -11.31
CA GLU A 69 0.43 18.10 -10.77
C GLU A 69 0.62 17.76 -9.30
N LEU A 70 1.89 17.58 -8.89
CA LEU A 70 2.26 17.44 -7.50
C LEU A 70 2.12 18.78 -6.78
N GLU A 71 1.34 18.80 -5.71
CA GLU A 71 1.26 19.94 -4.81
C GLU A 71 2.44 19.96 -3.82
N ALA A 72 2.67 21.08 -3.17
CA ALA A 72 3.75 21.21 -2.20
C ALA A 72 3.64 20.20 -1.05
N GLY A 73 2.40 19.87 -0.62
CA GLY A 73 2.13 18.86 0.40
C GLY A 73 2.46 17.44 -0.01
N ASP A 74 2.40 17.13 -1.31
CA ASP A 74 2.75 15.81 -1.84
C ASP A 74 4.27 15.59 -1.82
N ARG A 75 5.06 16.65 -1.87
CA ARG A 75 6.52 16.65 -2.03
C ARG A 75 7.27 16.42 -0.72
N VAL A 76 6.79 15.55 0.14
CA VAL A 76 7.39 15.22 1.44
C VAL A 76 7.94 13.80 1.44
N GLY A 77 9.18 13.64 1.85
CA GLY A 77 9.85 12.34 1.98
C GLY A 77 11.14 12.21 1.16
N ARG A 78 11.85 11.10 1.35
CA ARG A 78 13.20 10.88 0.78
C ARG A 78 13.23 9.92 -0.41
N LEU A 79 12.32 8.96 -0.51
CA LEU A 79 12.22 8.03 -1.65
C LEU A 79 11.28 8.61 -2.70
N ARG A 80 11.85 9.15 -3.78
CA ARG A 80 11.19 10.00 -4.74
C ARG A 80 11.82 9.88 -6.12
N LEU A 81 11.43 8.85 -6.87
CA LEU A 81 11.84 8.75 -8.27
C LEU A 81 11.33 9.95 -9.08
N LEU A 82 10.12 10.41 -8.78
CA LEU A 82 9.48 11.54 -9.46
C LEU A 82 10.19 12.87 -9.23
N TYR A 83 11.07 12.97 -8.24
CA TYR A 83 11.89 14.17 -8.04
C TYR A 83 12.98 14.33 -9.10
N GLU A 84 13.50 13.20 -9.60
CA GLU A 84 14.55 13.19 -10.63
C GLU A 84 14.00 13.56 -12.02
N PHE A 85 12.69 13.51 -12.17
CA PHE A 85 12.00 13.97 -13.36
C PHE A 85 11.33 15.32 -13.03
N ASP A 86 11.41 16.27 -13.95
CA ASP A 86 10.69 17.54 -13.85
C ASP A 86 9.51 17.59 -14.85
N PRO A 87 8.56 16.65 -14.77
CA PRO A 87 7.35 16.72 -15.56
C PRO A 87 6.38 17.69 -14.90
N PRO A 88 5.77 18.60 -15.64
CA PRO A 88 4.75 19.50 -15.09
C PRO A 88 3.53 18.75 -14.56
N ALA A 89 3.22 17.58 -15.13
CA ALA A 89 2.17 16.70 -14.69
C ALA A 89 2.42 15.27 -15.19
N VAL A 90 2.03 14.28 -14.38
CA VAL A 90 2.13 12.84 -14.68
C VAL A 90 0.74 12.23 -14.62
N SER A 91 0.48 11.17 -15.37
CA SER A 91 -0.82 10.51 -15.33
C SER A 91 -1.08 9.83 -13.98
N LEU A 92 -2.34 9.73 -13.56
CA LEU A 92 -2.71 8.97 -12.36
C LEU A 92 -2.19 7.53 -12.43
N HIS A 93 -2.28 6.89 -13.62
CA HIS A 93 -1.71 5.57 -13.86
C HIS A 93 -0.22 5.50 -13.45
N ASP A 94 0.58 6.47 -13.90
CA ASP A 94 2.02 6.47 -13.65
C ASP A 94 2.35 6.76 -12.18
N TYR A 95 1.57 7.61 -11.51
CA TYR A 95 1.69 7.81 -10.06
C TYR A 95 1.41 6.53 -9.29
N LEU A 96 0.31 5.84 -9.58
CA LEU A 96 -0.03 4.58 -8.92
C LEU A 96 1.02 3.49 -9.21
N THR A 97 1.56 3.46 -10.42
CA THR A 97 2.66 2.57 -10.79
C THR A 97 3.92 2.87 -9.98
N ALA A 98 4.35 4.13 -9.92
CA ALA A 98 5.53 4.54 -9.13
C ALA A 98 5.35 4.25 -7.63
N MET A 99 4.14 4.46 -7.10
CA MET A 99 3.82 4.13 -5.71
C MET A 99 4.05 2.65 -5.40
N ILE A 100 3.63 1.75 -6.27
CA ILE A 100 3.71 0.29 -6.03
C ILE A 100 5.07 -0.27 -6.40
N VAL A 101 5.63 0.08 -7.56
CA VAL A 101 6.85 -0.55 -8.08
C VAL A 101 8.11 -0.07 -7.35
N VAL A 102 8.21 1.23 -7.06
CA VAL A 102 9.40 1.82 -6.42
C VAL A 102 9.10 2.46 -5.07
N SER A 103 7.91 2.26 -4.55
CA SER A 103 7.50 2.84 -3.26
C SER A 103 7.64 4.37 -3.20
N ASP A 104 7.44 5.08 -4.33
CA ASP A 104 7.59 6.52 -4.40
C ASP A 104 6.67 7.23 -3.40
N LYS A 105 7.25 8.09 -2.57
CA LYS A 105 6.51 8.78 -1.49
C LYS A 105 5.67 9.94 -2.02
N PHE A 106 6.13 10.63 -3.06
CA PHE A 106 5.35 11.71 -3.65
C PHE A 106 4.08 11.16 -4.30
N ALA A 107 4.23 10.06 -5.06
CA ALA A 107 3.10 9.34 -5.64
C ALA A 107 2.13 8.84 -4.56
N THR A 108 2.65 8.34 -3.44
CA THR A 108 1.83 7.88 -2.31
C THR A 108 1.05 9.04 -1.67
N ASN A 109 1.70 10.18 -1.42
CA ASN A 109 1.05 11.35 -0.83
C ASN A 109 -0.04 11.92 -1.76
N LEU A 110 0.24 12.00 -3.07
CA LEU A 110 -0.74 12.39 -4.06
C LEU A 110 -1.94 11.44 -4.07
N ALA A 111 -1.70 10.13 -4.09
CA ALA A 111 -2.77 9.13 -4.07
C ALA A 111 -3.63 9.25 -2.80
N LEU A 112 -3.01 9.43 -1.63
CA LEU A 112 -3.71 9.67 -0.35
C LEU A 112 -4.60 10.92 -0.42
N ARG A 113 -4.10 12.01 -0.99
CA ARG A 113 -4.87 13.25 -1.18
C ARG A 113 -6.09 13.02 -2.08
N LEU A 114 -5.91 12.31 -3.19
CA LEU A 114 -6.99 12.05 -4.14
C LEU A 114 -8.07 11.13 -3.57
N VAL A 115 -7.71 10.11 -2.77
CA VAL A 115 -8.69 9.22 -2.15
C VAL A 115 -9.37 9.83 -0.92
N GLY A 116 -9.00 11.05 -0.52
CA GLY A 116 -9.64 11.76 0.57
C GLY A 116 -9.11 11.41 1.97
N VAL A 117 -7.98 10.74 2.09
CA VAL A 117 -7.25 10.53 3.34
C VAL A 117 -6.21 11.65 3.52
N ALA A 118 -6.58 12.87 3.18
CA ALA A 118 -5.77 14.03 3.51
C ALA A 118 -5.75 14.18 5.03
N GLY A 119 -4.54 14.20 5.61
CA GLY A 119 -4.37 14.38 7.04
C GLY A 119 -5.16 15.60 7.55
N ARG A 120 -6.01 15.35 8.54
CA ARG A 120 -6.58 16.38 9.39
C ARG A 120 -5.54 16.77 10.42
#